data_43ebd6c24ad18e3ee69fe52efd53d93b
#
_entry.id   43ebd6c24ad18e3ee69fe52efd53d93b
#
_cell.length_a   1.000
_cell.length_b   1.000
_cell.length_c   1.000
_cell.angle_alpha   90.00
_cell.angle_beta   90.00
_cell.angle_gamma   90.00
#
_symmetry.space_group_name_H-M   'P 1'
#
loop_
_entity.id
_entity.type
_entity.pdbx_description
1 polymer ?
#
loop_
_entity_poly.entity_id
_entity_poly.type
_entity_poly.pdbx_seq_one_letter_code
_entity_poly.pdbx_strand_id
1 'polypeptide(L)'
;LEKISVSKKNKVLASKNGVLYNKKMTTLLEYPMGKKNTSFRIPKTVQTMDYVPDNIFMKKLYVPKKFTSVYYMKYWKSLTEIKLEKGNKKLVVKGGVIYNKKHPEWKYDFGKNK
;
A
#
# COMPACT_ATOMS: atom_id res chain seq x y z
N LEU A 1 -11.80 -13.77 2.36
CA LEU A 1 -12.27 -12.66 1.51
C LEU A 1 -11.25 -12.41 0.40
N GLU A 2 -11.69 -12.51 -0.85
CA GLU A 2 -10.81 -12.34 -2.01
C GLU A 2 -10.98 -10.98 -2.69
N LYS A 3 -12.14 -10.35 -2.55
CA LYS A 3 -12.36 -9.03 -3.11
C LYS A 3 -13.46 -8.30 -2.38
N ILE A 4 -13.38 -6.97 -2.46
CA ILE A 4 -14.36 -6.06 -1.89
C ILE A 4 -14.99 -5.28 -3.03
N SER A 5 -16.33 -5.23 -3.08
CA SER A 5 -17.07 -4.46 -4.07
C SER A 5 -18.00 -3.49 -3.36
N VAL A 6 -17.95 -2.23 -3.76
CA VAL A 6 -18.77 -1.16 -3.21
C VAL A 6 -19.58 -0.55 -4.34
N SER A 7 -20.87 -0.28 -4.07
CA SER A 7 -21.73 0.41 -5.04
C SER A 7 -21.15 1.76 -5.41
N LYS A 8 -21.21 2.10 -6.70
CA LYS A 8 -20.81 3.42 -7.19
C LYS A 8 -21.62 4.55 -6.57
N LYS A 9 -22.79 4.22 -6.02
CA LYS A 9 -23.68 5.19 -5.37
C LYS A 9 -23.29 5.45 -3.91
N ASN A 10 -22.37 4.67 -3.35
CA ASN A 10 -21.91 4.89 -1.99
C ASN A 10 -21.21 6.24 -1.92
N LYS A 11 -21.56 7.06 -0.92
CA LYS A 11 -21.05 8.43 -0.80
C LYS A 11 -19.77 8.52 0.03
N VAL A 12 -19.38 7.44 0.69
CA VAL A 12 -18.27 7.44 1.64
C VAL A 12 -17.12 6.55 1.16
N LEU A 13 -17.45 5.42 0.52
CA LEU A 13 -16.49 4.39 0.15
C LEU A 13 -16.44 4.17 -1.36
N ALA A 14 -15.31 3.66 -1.83
CA ALA A 14 -15.12 3.24 -3.21
C ALA A 14 -14.30 1.95 -3.22
N SER A 15 -14.46 1.15 -4.28
CA SER A 15 -13.62 -0.03 -4.49
C SER A 15 -13.05 -0.01 -5.90
N LYS A 16 -11.87 -0.59 -6.06
CA LYS A 16 -11.23 -0.74 -7.36
C LYS A 16 -10.40 -2.02 -7.33
N ASN A 17 -10.65 -2.89 -8.31
CA ASN A 17 -9.95 -4.17 -8.42
C ASN A 17 -10.02 -5.00 -7.12
N GLY A 18 -11.16 -4.92 -6.42
CA GLY A 18 -11.39 -5.70 -5.21
C GLY A 18 -10.81 -5.09 -3.94
N VAL A 19 -10.26 -3.88 -3.99
CA VAL A 19 -9.63 -3.20 -2.85
C VAL A 19 -10.47 -2.00 -2.43
N LEU A 20 -10.55 -1.76 -1.12
CA LEU A 20 -11.41 -0.73 -0.53
C LEU A 20 -10.64 0.57 -0.28
N TYR A 21 -11.25 1.67 -0.66
CA TYR A 21 -10.71 3.02 -0.48
C TYR A 21 -11.80 3.96 0.05
N ASN A 22 -11.40 5.14 0.52
CA ASN A 22 -12.36 6.21 0.74
C ASN A 22 -12.87 6.70 -0.62
N LYS A 23 -13.99 7.44 -0.63
CA LYS A 23 -14.64 7.87 -1.90
C LYS A 23 -13.71 8.66 -2.81
N LYS A 24 -12.86 9.49 -2.23
CA LYS A 24 -11.92 10.32 -3.01
C LYS A 24 -10.69 9.53 -3.49
N MET A 25 -10.57 8.26 -3.12
CA MET A 25 -9.42 7.43 -3.49
C MET A 25 -8.08 8.02 -3.02
N THR A 26 -8.07 8.62 -1.83
CA THR A 26 -6.86 9.19 -1.22
C THR A 26 -6.33 8.33 -0.08
N THR A 27 -7.15 7.43 0.46
CA THR A 27 -6.75 6.53 1.56
C THR A 27 -7.11 5.09 1.21
N LEU A 28 -6.13 4.20 1.32
CA LEU A 28 -6.35 2.76 1.22
C LEU A 28 -6.90 2.27 2.56
N LEU A 29 -8.09 1.67 2.54
CA LEU A 29 -8.76 1.23 3.76
C LEU A 29 -8.64 -0.25 4.03
N GLU A 30 -8.72 -1.09 3.00
CA GLU A 30 -8.69 -2.54 3.18
C GLU A 30 -8.18 -3.23 1.93
N TYR A 31 -7.28 -4.18 2.11
CA TYR A 31 -6.79 -5.07 1.04
C TYR A 31 -7.12 -6.50 1.47
N PRO A 32 -7.95 -7.23 0.67
CA PRO A 32 -8.44 -8.55 1.10
C PRO A 32 -7.30 -9.55 1.35
N MET A 33 -7.39 -10.26 2.47
CA MET A 33 -6.40 -11.28 2.81
C MET A 33 -6.36 -12.44 1.81
N GLY A 34 -7.48 -12.70 1.16
CA GLY A 34 -7.60 -13.79 0.18
C GLY A 34 -7.32 -13.41 -1.25
N LYS A 35 -6.94 -12.15 -1.52
CA LYS A 35 -6.63 -11.69 -2.87
C LYS A 35 -5.28 -12.27 -3.29
N LYS A 36 -5.28 -13.07 -4.36
CA LYS A 36 -4.12 -13.91 -4.73
C LYS A 36 -3.11 -13.24 -5.67
N ASN A 37 -3.33 -11.99 -6.03
CA ASN A 37 -2.38 -11.24 -6.86
C ASN A 37 -1.04 -11.13 -6.14
N THR A 38 0.05 -11.37 -6.86
CA THR A 38 1.40 -11.29 -6.30
C THR A 38 1.98 -9.89 -6.30
N SER A 39 1.36 -8.97 -7.05
CA SER A 39 1.76 -7.56 -7.06
C SER A 39 0.55 -6.66 -6.87
N PHE A 40 0.78 -5.50 -6.29
CA PHE A 40 -0.24 -4.48 -6.09
C PHE A 40 0.31 -3.12 -6.47
N ARG A 41 -0.40 -2.45 -7.35
CA ARG A 41 -0.08 -1.07 -7.72
C ARG A 41 -1.05 -0.15 -7.00
N ILE A 42 -0.55 0.58 -6.01
CA ILE A 42 -1.38 1.56 -5.30
C ILE A 42 -1.83 2.63 -6.30
N PRO A 43 -3.13 2.97 -6.37
CA PRO A 43 -3.60 4.01 -7.28
C PRO A 43 -2.89 5.35 -7.05
N LYS A 44 -2.66 6.09 -8.12
CA LYS A 44 -1.87 7.33 -8.08
C LYS A 44 -2.47 8.43 -7.20
N THR A 45 -3.75 8.35 -6.89
CA THR A 45 -4.43 9.34 -6.02
C THR A 45 -4.26 9.04 -4.54
N VAL A 46 -3.84 7.82 -4.19
CA VAL A 46 -3.75 7.38 -2.80
C VAL A 46 -2.50 7.98 -2.15
N GLN A 47 -2.69 8.62 -1.01
CA GLN A 47 -1.63 9.29 -0.26
C GLN A 47 -1.28 8.58 1.04
N THR A 48 -2.25 7.90 1.65
CA THR A 48 -2.08 7.24 2.94
C THR A 48 -2.80 5.90 2.95
N MET A 49 -2.53 5.10 3.98
CA MET A 49 -3.23 3.84 4.22
C MET A 49 -3.52 3.66 5.69
N ASP A 50 -4.64 3.01 5.98
CA ASP A 50 -4.97 2.57 7.34
C ASP A 50 -4.31 1.23 7.62
N TYR A 51 -4.50 0.71 8.83
CA TYR A 51 -4.05 -0.63 9.18
C TYR A 51 -4.74 -1.65 8.26
N VAL A 52 -3.94 -2.43 7.56
CA VAL A 52 -4.40 -3.50 6.66
C VAL A 52 -3.66 -4.77 7.07
N PRO A 53 -4.38 -5.85 7.38
CA PRO A 53 -3.70 -7.10 7.75
C PRO A 53 -2.88 -7.67 6.60
N ASP A 54 -1.93 -8.54 6.93
CA ASP A 54 -1.03 -9.14 5.96
C ASP A 54 -1.80 -9.93 4.90
N ASN A 55 -1.31 -9.84 3.67
CA ASN A 55 -1.75 -10.69 2.56
C ASN A 55 -0.55 -11.55 2.16
N ILE A 56 -0.65 -12.86 2.36
CA ILE A 56 0.48 -13.77 2.14
C ILE A 56 0.87 -13.94 0.67
N PHE A 57 0.03 -13.47 -0.25
CA PHE A 57 0.27 -13.62 -1.70
C PHE A 57 1.02 -12.43 -2.30
N MET A 58 0.86 -11.25 -1.71
CA MET A 58 1.48 -10.03 -2.25
C MET A 58 2.98 -10.02 -1.96
N LYS A 59 3.78 -9.98 -3.02
CA LYS A 59 5.25 -9.96 -2.91
C LYS A 59 5.83 -8.64 -3.37
N LYS A 60 5.16 -7.92 -4.25
CA LYS A 60 5.67 -6.70 -4.86
C LYS A 60 4.64 -5.56 -4.74
N LEU A 61 5.11 -4.40 -4.33
CA LEU A 61 4.27 -3.21 -4.16
C LEU A 61 4.82 -2.07 -5.01
N TYR A 62 3.92 -1.42 -5.78
CA TYR A 62 4.24 -0.20 -6.52
C TYR A 62 3.66 0.98 -5.76
N VAL A 63 4.52 1.90 -5.31
CA VAL A 63 4.16 3.05 -4.48
C VAL A 63 4.18 4.32 -5.33
N PRO A 64 3.04 5.05 -5.44
CA PRO A 64 2.98 6.25 -6.28
C PRO A 64 3.68 7.44 -5.64
N LYS A 65 3.95 8.45 -6.45
CA LYS A 65 4.74 9.62 -5.99
C LYS A 65 4.05 10.46 -4.91
N LYS A 66 2.73 10.39 -4.79
CA LYS A 66 2.00 11.13 -3.75
C LYS A 66 1.83 10.38 -2.44
N PHE A 67 2.20 9.10 -2.40
CA PHE A 67 2.05 8.28 -1.21
C PHE A 67 3.10 8.64 -0.17
N THR A 68 2.68 8.80 1.09
CA THR A 68 3.56 9.28 2.15
C THR A 68 3.60 8.40 3.40
N SER A 69 2.76 7.36 3.45
CA SER A 69 2.56 6.56 4.66
C SER A 69 3.37 5.27 4.62
N VAL A 70 4.23 5.03 5.60
CA VAL A 70 4.97 3.76 5.70
C VAL A 70 4.67 3.00 6.99
N TYR A 71 3.99 3.65 7.95
CA TYR A 71 3.79 3.08 9.28
C TYR A 71 3.13 1.71 9.26
N TYR A 72 2.05 1.55 8.51
CA TYR A 72 1.30 0.28 8.48
C TYR A 72 1.87 -0.76 7.53
N MET A 73 2.86 -0.40 6.70
CA MET A 73 3.49 -1.35 5.78
C MET A 73 4.18 -2.51 6.51
N LYS A 74 4.62 -2.28 7.74
CA LYS A 74 5.30 -3.32 8.53
C LYS A 74 4.42 -4.55 8.79
N TYR A 75 3.10 -4.41 8.64
CA TYR A 75 2.18 -5.52 8.80
C TYR A 75 2.06 -6.38 7.55
N TRP A 76 2.59 -5.93 6.41
CA TRP A 76 2.65 -6.70 5.16
C TRP A 76 3.94 -7.52 5.13
N LYS A 77 3.96 -8.61 5.90
CA LYS A 77 5.17 -9.40 6.14
C LYS A 77 5.64 -10.23 4.96
N SER A 78 4.82 -10.34 3.91
CA SER A 78 5.16 -11.13 2.73
C SER A 78 5.77 -10.30 1.60
N LEU A 79 5.81 -8.97 1.73
CA LEU A 79 6.45 -8.12 0.74
C LEU A 79 7.95 -8.36 0.69
N THR A 80 8.47 -8.55 -0.52
CA THR A 80 9.91 -8.73 -0.75
C THR A 80 10.48 -7.67 -1.67
N GLU A 81 9.62 -6.89 -2.34
CA GLU A 81 10.05 -5.86 -3.27
C GLU A 81 9.09 -4.66 -3.22
N ILE A 82 9.65 -3.46 -3.18
CA ILE A 82 8.88 -2.21 -3.29
C ILE A 82 9.50 -1.36 -4.38
N LYS A 83 8.67 -0.95 -5.35
CA LYS A 83 9.05 -0.01 -6.41
C LYS A 83 8.43 1.35 -6.10
N LEU A 84 9.27 2.34 -5.91
CA LEU A 84 8.82 3.70 -5.61
C LEU A 84 8.82 4.52 -6.90
N GLU A 85 7.69 5.15 -7.21
CA GLU A 85 7.57 5.98 -8.39
C GLU A 85 8.55 7.16 -8.31
N LYS A 86 9.25 7.42 -9.40
CA LYS A 86 10.15 8.56 -9.51
C LYS A 86 9.37 9.85 -9.25
N GLY A 87 9.93 10.74 -8.46
CA GLY A 87 9.27 11.99 -8.10
C GLY A 87 8.59 11.97 -6.74
N ASN A 88 8.60 10.85 -6.03
CA ASN A 88 8.13 10.84 -4.66
C ASN A 88 9.11 11.65 -3.80
N LYS A 89 8.61 12.72 -3.18
CA LYS A 89 9.44 13.66 -2.41
C LYS A 89 9.50 13.34 -0.92
N LYS A 90 8.68 12.41 -0.46
CA LYS A 90 8.56 12.09 0.97
C LYS A 90 9.24 10.79 1.36
N LEU A 91 9.34 9.84 0.45
CA LEU A 91 9.82 8.51 0.72
C LEU A 91 11.07 8.17 -0.08
N VAL A 92 11.86 7.24 0.46
CA VAL A 92 13.04 6.68 -0.19
C VAL A 92 13.01 5.17 -0.04
N VAL A 93 13.41 4.46 -1.09
CA VAL A 93 13.66 3.02 -1.03
C VAL A 93 15.14 2.81 -1.27
N LYS A 94 15.82 2.17 -0.31
CA LYS A 94 17.26 1.92 -0.41
C LYS A 94 17.64 0.69 0.42
N GLY A 95 18.36 -0.24 -0.18
CA GLY A 95 18.89 -1.41 0.54
C GLY A 95 17.81 -2.28 1.18
N GLY A 96 16.65 -2.45 0.53
CA GLY A 96 15.57 -3.26 1.07
C GLY A 96 14.74 -2.58 2.15
N VAL A 97 14.87 -1.25 2.29
CA VAL A 97 14.15 -0.46 3.28
C VAL A 97 13.42 0.68 2.59
N ILE A 98 12.15 0.90 2.97
CA ILE A 98 11.43 2.11 2.61
C ILE A 98 11.32 2.99 3.87
N TYR A 99 11.62 4.28 3.74
CA TYR A 99 11.58 5.19 4.90
C TYR A 99 11.18 6.60 4.50
N ASN A 100 10.73 7.38 5.51
CA ASN A 100 10.38 8.78 5.33
C ASN A 100 11.67 9.62 5.35
N LYS A 101 11.85 10.50 4.35
CA LYS A 101 13.07 11.33 4.25
C LYS A 101 13.31 12.20 5.47
N LYS A 102 12.24 12.81 6.01
CA LYS A 102 12.36 13.71 7.17
C LYS A 102 12.35 12.98 8.50
N HIS A 103 11.81 11.77 8.50
CA HIS A 103 11.68 10.94 9.69
C HIS A 103 12.17 9.53 9.36
N PRO A 104 13.51 9.33 9.24
CA PRO A 104 14.04 8.01 8.85
C PRO A 104 13.70 6.89 9.83
N GLU A 105 13.29 7.23 11.06
CA GLU A 105 12.80 6.25 12.03
C GLU A 105 11.45 5.65 11.60
N TRP A 106 10.71 6.31 10.72
CA TRP A 106 9.48 5.78 10.12
C TRP A 106 9.88 4.96 8.89
N LYS A 107 10.16 3.69 9.13
CA LYS A 107 10.73 2.81 8.11
C LYS A 107 10.14 1.42 8.18
N TYR A 108 10.25 0.70 7.06
CA TYR A 108 9.90 -0.71 6.98
C TYR A 108 11.00 -1.44 6.19
N ASP A 109 11.62 -2.44 6.81
CA ASP A 109 12.65 -3.27 6.21
C ASP A 109 11.98 -4.49 5.56
N PHE A 110 11.50 -4.31 4.32
CA PHE A 110 10.87 -5.39 3.57
C PHE A 110 11.90 -6.40 3.06
N GLY A 111 13.17 -6.03 3.00
CA GLY A 111 14.24 -6.93 2.59
C GLY A 111 14.39 -8.13 3.53
N LYS A 112 13.99 -7.98 4.78
CA LYS A 112 14.02 -9.08 5.76
C LYS A 112 13.03 -10.20 5.45
N ASN A 113 12.06 -9.95 4.58
CA ASN A 113 11.02 -10.92 4.25
C ASN A 113 11.46 -11.92 3.17
N LYS A 114 12.61 -11.72 2.59
CA LYS A 114 13.13 -12.60 1.54
C LYS A 114 13.58 -13.96 2.08
#